data_c210f11c2b58eb1570fca2f64185ab0e
#
_entry.id   c210f11c2b58eb1570fca2f64185ab0e
#
_cell.length_a   1.000
_cell.length_b   1.000
_cell.length_c   1.000
_cell.angle_alpha   90.00
_cell.angle_beta   90.00
_cell.angle_gamma   90.00
#
_symmetry.space_group_name_H-M   'P 1'
#
loop_
_entity.id
_entity.type
_entity.pdbx_description
1 polymer ?
#
loop_
_entity_poly.entity_id
_entity_poly.type
_entity_poly.pdbx_seq_one_letter_code
_entity_poly.pdbx_strand_id
1 'polypeptide(L)'
;MAGRWVVVGAAAVVVVGVGWGPARADAPAGDGAGSGERADAAGARARVSAEVGDVRFTSSERLASGATLRGFETSGAGGAVAGNLVDVDLRQAGVGLLRPPVVAARRTVSAMADAQNAVAGVNGDFFNISETHAGVAPTGSSSGPEVDGGRPLKGAVPDGQRFGPSLPPGTSAEDVIGVGVDRRGHVGRLRLAGSVRSGRTSIALRGLNQYALPVGGVGAFGPEWGDVSRQRAVCGTDKVRNDPCSTDTAEVTVRRGVVTGVSGTVGGGAIPSGTTVLVGREKGAGALRRLKPGDRVRVSYRFTGPVRFRFAVGGFPILRDGRPLDGLSATGPAPRTAAGVSRDGRHFYLVVVDGRSERSGGLTVAELASLLDKAGADDAVNLDGGGSSALVARSPGEPAVTVRNTPSDGSERAVANGIGVFTPDRPHRPRPGGAR
;
A
#
# COMPACT_ATOMS: atom_id res chain seq x y z
N MET A 1 -35.36 78.73 -25.00
CA MET A 1 -36.59 78.06 -24.62
C MET A 1 -36.29 77.08 -23.53
N ALA A 2 -36.80 77.32 -22.41
CA ALA A 2 -36.85 76.73 -21.10
C ALA A 2 -36.17 75.34 -20.90
N GLY A 3 -35.10 75.36 -20.10
CA GLY A 3 -34.58 74.17 -19.44
C GLY A 3 -35.03 74.13 -17.99
N ARG A 4 -35.52 73.00 -17.53
CA ARG A 4 -35.91 72.77 -16.14
C ARG A 4 -34.77 72.02 -15.44
N TRP A 5 -34.32 72.61 -14.31
CA TRP A 5 -33.39 71.96 -13.36
C TRP A 5 -34.18 71.06 -12.42
N VAL A 6 -33.73 69.81 -12.24
CA VAL A 6 -34.25 68.94 -11.19
C VAL A 6 -33.08 68.68 -10.22
N VAL A 7 -33.29 69.08 -8.97
CA VAL A 7 -32.43 68.84 -7.83
C VAL A 7 -32.71 67.45 -7.34
N VAL A 8 -31.68 66.59 -7.30
CA VAL A 8 -31.78 65.27 -6.67
C VAL A 8 -30.94 65.32 -5.38
N GLY A 9 -31.65 65.13 -4.27
CA GLY A 9 -31.01 65.07 -2.94
C GLY A 9 -30.17 63.81 -2.71
N ALA A 10 -29.05 64.00 -2.09
CA ALA A 10 -28.17 62.92 -1.65
C ALA A 10 -28.72 62.31 -0.35
N ALA A 11 -29.11 61.04 -0.40
CA ALA A 11 -29.38 60.22 0.78
C ALA A 11 -28.05 59.46 1.12
N ALA A 12 -27.51 59.76 2.31
CA ALA A 12 -26.38 59.05 2.87
C ALA A 12 -26.83 57.66 3.34
N VAL A 13 -26.34 56.61 2.69
CA VAL A 13 -26.49 55.25 3.15
C VAL A 13 -25.25 54.89 4.00
N VAL A 14 -25.49 54.70 5.29
CA VAL A 14 -24.47 54.14 6.21
C VAL A 14 -24.40 52.65 5.91
N VAL A 15 -23.31 52.20 5.25
CA VAL A 15 -23.00 50.78 5.07
C VAL A 15 -22.22 50.36 6.30
N VAL A 16 -22.87 49.59 7.17
CA VAL A 16 -22.21 48.81 8.23
C VAL A 16 -21.47 47.71 7.54
N GLY A 17 -20.15 47.84 7.44
CA GLY A 17 -19.25 46.81 6.92
C GLY A 17 -19.20 45.63 7.89
N VAL A 18 -19.94 44.56 7.62
CA VAL A 18 -19.67 43.25 8.18
C VAL A 18 -18.48 42.69 7.40
N GLY A 19 -17.31 42.70 8.04
CA GLY A 19 -16.11 42.11 7.51
C GLY A 19 -16.27 40.60 7.35
N TRP A 20 -16.48 40.17 6.13
CA TRP A 20 -16.26 38.79 5.75
C TRP A 20 -14.74 38.61 5.57
N GLY A 21 -14.09 38.09 6.60
CA GLY A 21 -12.77 37.47 6.42
C GLY A 21 -12.91 36.34 5.42
N PRO A 22 -11.86 36.05 4.61
CA PRO A 22 -11.87 34.92 3.71
C PRO A 22 -12.11 33.67 4.56
N ALA A 23 -13.16 32.93 4.25
CA ALA A 23 -13.36 31.59 4.77
C ALA A 23 -12.08 30.81 4.43
N ARG A 24 -11.31 30.46 5.46
CA ARG A 24 -10.32 29.42 5.33
C ARG A 24 -11.12 28.19 4.91
N ALA A 25 -10.91 27.75 3.69
CA ALA A 25 -11.25 26.41 3.30
C ALA A 25 -10.56 25.50 4.32
N ASP A 26 -11.34 24.84 5.16
CA ASP A 26 -10.87 23.73 5.96
C ASP A 26 -10.30 22.74 4.97
N ALA A 27 -8.98 22.70 4.89
CA ALA A 27 -8.29 21.58 4.28
C ALA A 27 -8.84 20.34 5.02
N PRO A 28 -9.27 19.29 4.29
CA PRO A 28 -9.67 18.05 4.94
C PRO A 28 -8.51 17.69 5.87
N ALA A 29 -8.84 17.45 7.14
CA ALA A 29 -7.88 17.04 8.16
C ALA A 29 -7.09 15.91 7.54
N GLY A 30 -5.87 16.19 7.10
CA GLY A 30 -4.96 15.21 6.62
C GLY A 30 -4.71 14.32 7.82
N ASP A 31 -5.39 13.17 7.87
CA ASP A 31 -4.93 12.07 8.68
C ASP A 31 -3.54 11.74 8.17
N GLY A 32 -2.60 12.52 8.65
CA GLY A 32 -1.24 12.08 8.76
C GLY A 32 -1.30 10.83 9.61
N ALA A 33 -1.49 9.69 8.99
CA ALA A 33 -1.25 8.40 9.57
C ALA A 33 0.27 8.21 9.74
N GLY A 34 0.91 9.22 10.23
CA GLY A 34 2.09 9.22 11.00
C GLY A 34 1.63 9.59 12.40
N SER A 35 1.04 8.67 13.13
CA SER A 35 1.17 8.69 14.57
C SER A 35 2.67 8.55 14.84
N GLY A 36 3.38 9.69 14.83
CA GLY A 36 4.66 9.83 15.47
C GLY A 36 4.39 9.62 16.95
N GLU A 37 4.36 8.39 17.39
CA GLU A 37 4.55 8.08 18.79
C GLU A 37 5.93 8.59 19.16
N ARG A 38 5.95 9.72 19.86
CA ARG A 38 7.13 10.16 20.60
C ARG A 38 7.47 9.02 21.54
N ALA A 39 8.67 8.52 21.44
CA ALA A 39 9.25 7.65 22.45
C ALA A 39 9.29 8.43 23.77
N ASP A 40 8.30 8.23 24.62
CA ASP A 40 8.36 8.66 26.01
C ASP A 40 9.26 7.69 26.76
N ALA A 41 10.27 8.28 27.38
CA ALA A 41 11.32 7.62 28.12
C ALA A 41 10.78 6.79 29.29
N ALA A 42 11.34 5.59 29.38
CA ALA A 42 11.59 4.79 30.58
C ALA A 42 10.70 5.08 31.82
N GLY A 43 9.60 4.32 31.93
CA GLY A 43 8.86 4.12 33.17
C GLY A 43 8.30 2.71 33.17
N ALA A 44 8.62 1.94 34.22
CA ALA A 44 8.18 0.60 34.59
C ALA A 44 7.28 -0.13 33.57
N ARG A 45 7.84 -1.11 32.86
CA ARG A 45 7.12 -2.04 31.99
C ARG A 45 6.13 -2.88 32.81
N ALA A 46 4.95 -2.36 33.07
CA ALA A 46 3.80 -3.23 33.26
C ALA A 46 3.68 -4.00 31.92
N ARG A 47 3.77 -5.33 31.95
CA ARG A 47 3.36 -6.17 30.84
C ARG A 47 1.84 -5.97 30.70
N VAL A 48 1.43 -4.99 29.92
CA VAL A 48 0.06 -4.90 29.47
C VAL A 48 -0.15 -6.19 28.67
N SER A 49 -1.11 -7.01 29.08
CA SER A 49 -1.50 -8.20 28.34
C SER A 49 -1.86 -7.74 26.93
N ALA A 50 -1.07 -8.16 25.94
CA ALA A 50 -1.32 -7.89 24.53
C ALA A 50 -2.34 -8.86 23.94
N GLU A 51 -3.11 -9.54 24.80
CA GLU A 51 -4.11 -10.53 24.40
C GLU A 51 -5.47 -9.89 24.23
N VAL A 52 -6.15 -10.27 23.16
CA VAL A 52 -7.58 -9.98 22.99
C VAL A 52 -8.41 -10.90 23.89
N GLY A 53 -9.61 -10.47 24.25
CA GLY A 53 -10.60 -11.30 24.94
C GLY A 53 -11.01 -12.52 24.09
N ASP A 54 -12.00 -13.27 24.57
CA ASP A 54 -12.54 -14.40 23.82
C ASP A 54 -13.16 -13.92 22.51
N VAL A 55 -12.84 -14.62 21.43
CA VAL A 55 -13.37 -14.32 20.10
C VAL A 55 -14.69 -15.08 19.91
N ARG A 56 -15.79 -14.32 19.79
CA ARG A 56 -17.12 -14.86 19.56
C ARG A 56 -17.55 -14.58 18.12
N PHE A 57 -17.77 -15.62 17.32
CA PHE A 57 -18.35 -15.46 15.99
C PHE A 57 -19.83 -15.12 16.07
N THR A 58 -20.23 -14.04 15.39
CA THR A 58 -21.60 -13.49 15.37
C THR A 58 -22.37 -13.87 14.12
N SER A 59 -21.66 -14.17 13.04
CA SER A 59 -22.22 -14.60 11.76
C SER A 59 -21.27 -15.52 11.01
N SER A 60 -21.82 -16.31 10.08
CA SER A 60 -21.03 -17.13 9.16
C SER A 60 -21.76 -17.22 7.83
N GLU A 61 -21.11 -16.82 6.75
CA GLU A 61 -21.61 -16.83 5.38
C GLU A 61 -20.62 -17.56 4.48
N ARG A 62 -21.05 -18.60 3.80
CA ARG A 62 -20.26 -19.26 2.78
C ARG A 62 -20.34 -18.47 1.48
N LEU A 63 -19.29 -17.76 1.13
CA LEU A 63 -19.23 -16.93 -0.08
C LEU A 63 -19.10 -17.78 -1.35
N ALA A 64 -18.29 -18.84 -1.27
CA ALA A 64 -18.07 -19.81 -2.34
C ALA A 64 -17.39 -21.07 -1.79
N SER A 65 -17.10 -22.06 -2.66
CA SER A 65 -16.28 -23.20 -2.27
C SER A 65 -14.91 -22.74 -1.79
N GLY A 66 -14.52 -23.13 -0.57
CA GLY A 66 -13.26 -22.75 0.05
C GLY A 66 -13.16 -21.31 0.55
N ALA A 67 -14.26 -20.55 0.60
CA ALA A 67 -14.25 -19.17 1.12
C ALA A 67 -15.44 -18.93 2.05
N THR A 68 -15.18 -18.62 3.32
CA THR A 68 -16.19 -18.33 4.33
C THR A 68 -15.91 -17.00 5.01
N LEU A 69 -16.91 -16.12 5.01
CA LEU A 69 -16.91 -14.87 5.77
C LEU A 69 -17.52 -15.09 7.14
N ARG A 70 -16.88 -14.61 8.20
CA ARG A 70 -17.38 -14.63 9.57
C ARG A 70 -17.30 -13.25 10.18
N GLY A 71 -18.39 -12.77 10.75
CA GLY A 71 -18.38 -11.64 11.67
C GLY A 71 -17.95 -12.12 13.06
N PHE A 72 -17.21 -11.30 13.79
CA PHE A 72 -16.79 -11.63 15.16
C PHE A 72 -16.85 -10.41 16.07
N GLU A 73 -16.95 -10.70 17.37
CA GLU A 73 -16.79 -9.74 18.46
C GLU A 73 -15.75 -10.27 19.45
N THR A 74 -15.02 -9.33 20.07
CA THR A 74 -14.05 -9.58 21.14
C THR A 74 -13.88 -8.29 21.99
N SER A 75 -12.87 -8.24 22.84
CA SER A 75 -12.46 -7.03 23.55
C SER A 75 -10.96 -6.84 23.48
N GLY A 76 -10.53 -5.58 23.57
CA GLY A 76 -9.13 -5.17 23.60
C GLY A 76 -8.95 -3.92 24.45
N ALA A 77 -7.77 -3.31 24.40
CA ALA A 77 -7.44 -2.09 25.14
C ALA A 77 -8.37 -0.92 24.79
N GLY A 78 -8.94 -0.90 23.57
CA GLY A 78 -9.94 0.08 23.14
C GLY A 78 -11.37 -0.23 23.59
N GLY A 79 -11.62 -1.26 24.41
CA GLY A 79 -12.93 -1.72 24.83
C GLY A 79 -13.50 -2.81 23.92
N ALA A 80 -14.82 -2.73 23.59
CA ALA A 80 -15.46 -3.65 22.67
C ALA A 80 -14.86 -3.57 21.26
N VAL A 81 -14.75 -4.69 20.59
CA VAL A 81 -14.16 -4.82 19.26
C VAL A 81 -15.06 -5.69 18.39
N ALA A 82 -15.37 -5.19 17.20
CA ALA A 82 -16.07 -5.93 16.16
C ALA A 82 -15.19 -6.01 14.90
N GLY A 83 -15.36 -7.06 14.13
CA GLY A 83 -14.63 -7.24 12.89
C GLY A 83 -15.13 -8.37 12.03
N ASN A 84 -14.43 -8.58 10.94
CA ASN A 84 -14.74 -9.61 9.95
C ASN A 84 -13.49 -10.40 9.59
N LEU A 85 -13.67 -11.69 9.37
CA LEU A 85 -12.64 -12.64 8.95
C LEU A 85 -13.13 -13.42 7.74
N VAL A 86 -12.29 -13.48 6.69
CA VAL A 86 -12.48 -14.43 5.59
C VAL A 86 -11.46 -15.55 5.76
N ASP A 87 -11.94 -16.76 5.93
CA ASP A 87 -11.14 -18.00 5.92
C ASP A 87 -11.16 -18.62 4.52
N VAL A 88 -9.98 -18.81 3.94
CA VAL A 88 -9.78 -19.30 2.58
C VAL A 88 -9.02 -20.62 2.59
N ASP A 89 -9.68 -21.72 2.22
CA ASP A 89 -9.02 -23.01 1.96
C ASP A 89 -8.38 -22.99 0.55
N LEU A 90 -7.06 -22.87 0.50
CA LEU A 90 -6.29 -22.79 -0.75
C LEU A 90 -6.32 -24.06 -1.62
N ARG A 91 -6.91 -25.15 -1.14
CA ARG A 91 -7.19 -26.34 -1.96
C ARG A 91 -8.39 -26.14 -2.87
N GLN A 92 -9.33 -25.25 -2.51
CA GLN A 92 -10.59 -25.02 -3.20
C GLN A 92 -10.70 -23.61 -3.79
N ALA A 93 -10.08 -22.60 -3.16
CA ALA A 93 -10.09 -21.22 -3.60
C ALA A 93 -8.65 -20.70 -3.79
N GLY A 94 -8.49 -19.60 -4.48
CA GLY A 94 -7.22 -18.90 -4.70
C GLY A 94 -7.19 -17.54 -4.04
N VAL A 95 -5.99 -17.06 -3.76
CA VAL A 95 -5.73 -15.70 -3.30
C VAL A 95 -4.81 -15.01 -4.30
N GLY A 96 -5.04 -13.73 -4.57
CA GLY A 96 -4.31 -12.96 -5.56
C GLY A 96 -4.28 -11.46 -5.26
N LEU A 97 -3.49 -10.73 -6.03
CA LEU A 97 -3.33 -9.29 -5.88
C LEU A 97 -4.54 -8.54 -6.45
N LEU A 98 -5.21 -7.76 -5.59
CA LEU A 98 -6.10 -6.68 -6.04
C LEU A 98 -5.28 -5.43 -6.27
N ARG A 99 -5.38 -4.85 -7.45
CA ARG A 99 -4.62 -3.65 -7.79
C ARG A 99 -5.31 -2.75 -8.80
N PRO A 100 -5.00 -1.45 -8.80
CA PRO A 100 -5.31 -0.57 -9.91
C PRO A 100 -4.65 -1.03 -11.22
N PRO A 101 -4.98 -0.42 -12.36
CA PRO A 101 -4.33 -0.71 -13.65
C PRO A 101 -2.82 -0.55 -13.64
N VAL A 102 -2.32 0.41 -12.85
CA VAL A 102 -0.90 0.77 -12.73
C VAL A 102 -0.52 0.90 -11.26
N VAL A 103 0.78 0.78 -10.96
CA VAL A 103 1.33 0.79 -9.61
C VAL A 103 1.15 2.14 -8.92
N ALA A 104 1.37 3.24 -9.65
CA ALA A 104 1.20 4.59 -9.12
C ALA A 104 -0.25 5.08 -9.29
N ALA A 105 -1.19 4.36 -8.68
CA ALA A 105 -2.60 4.69 -8.67
C ALA A 105 -3.28 4.14 -7.43
N ARG A 106 -4.51 4.61 -7.15
CA ARG A 106 -5.35 4.15 -6.03
C ARG A 106 -6.75 3.85 -6.52
N ARG A 107 -7.39 2.83 -5.94
CA ARG A 107 -8.80 2.51 -6.13
C ARG A 107 -9.39 1.93 -4.85
N THR A 108 -10.71 1.98 -4.69
CA THR A 108 -11.38 1.28 -3.59
C THR A 108 -11.23 -0.23 -3.75
N VAL A 109 -11.25 -0.96 -2.64
CA VAL A 109 -11.17 -2.43 -2.65
C VAL A 109 -12.33 -3.02 -3.46
N SER A 110 -13.55 -2.46 -3.30
CA SER A 110 -14.74 -2.87 -4.07
C SER A 110 -14.52 -2.73 -5.58
N ALA A 111 -14.02 -1.57 -6.04
CA ALA A 111 -13.77 -1.35 -7.46
C ALA A 111 -12.68 -2.28 -8.03
N MET A 112 -11.66 -2.62 -7.24
CA MET A 112 -10.63 -3.58 -7.65
C MET A 112 -11.17 -5.02 -7.65
N ALA A 113 -11.93 -5.40 -6.64
CA ALA A 113 -12.54 -6.72 -6.53
C ALA A 113 -13.51 -7.02 -7.68
N ASP A 114 -14.40 -6.09 -7.99
CA ASP A 114 -15.34 -6.23 -9.11
C ASP A 114 -14.63 -6.29 -10.46
N ALA A 115 -13.66 -5.38 -10.67
CA ALA A 115 -12.90 -5.34 -11.92
C ALA A 115 -12.06 -6.62 -12.18
N GLN A 116 -11.64 -7.31 -11.11
CA GLN A 116 -10.82 -8.52 -11.18
C GLN A 116 -11.64 -9.81 -10.87
N ASN A 117 -12.95 -9.68 -10.67
CA ASN A 117 -13.89 -10.80 -10.44
C ASN A 117 -13.66 -11.54 -9.12
N ALA A 118 -13.18 -10.88 -8.08
CA ALA A 118 -13.01 -11.48 -6.76
C ALA A 118 -14.35 -11.72 -6.05
N VAL A 119 -14.43 -12.75 -5.22
CA VAL A 119 -15.58 -13.03 -4.34
C VAL A 119 -15.46 -12.31 -3.00
N ALA A 120 -14.23 -11.99 -2.58
CA ALA A 120 -13.96 -11.17 -1.40
C ALA A 120 -12.63 -10.45 -1.57
N GLY A 121 -12.39 -9.43 -0.77
CA GLY A 121 -11.12 -8.74 -0.74
C GLY A 121 -10.96 -7.82 0.45
N VAL A 122 -9.69 -7.54 0.78
CA VAL A 122 -9.31 -6.54 1.78
C VAL A 122 -8.27 -5.60 1.20
N ASN A 123 -8.11 -4.40 1.79
CA ASN A 123 -6.99 -3.53 1.46
C ASN A 123 -5.63 -4.19 1.81
N GLY A 124 -4.58 -3.72 1.17
CA GLY A 124 -3.25 -4.31 1.29
C GLY A 124 -2.25 -3.43 2.04
N ASP A 125 -1.11 -3.20 1.39
CA ASP A 125 0.06 -2.55 1.96
C ASP A 125 -0.12 -1.04 2.20
N PHE A 126 0.69 -0.50 3.08
CA PHE A 126 0.88 0.94 3.27
C PHE A 126 1.37 1.59 1.97
N PHE A 127 1.00 2.84 1.73
CA PHE A 127 1.28 3.50 0.46
C PHE A 127 1.59 4.99 0.60
N ASN A 128 2.18 5.58 -0.42
CA ASN A 128 2.47 7.01 -0.50
C ASN A 128 1.16 7.80 -0.70
N ILE A 129 0.45 8.02 0.42
CA ILE A 129 -0.86 8.70 0.45
C ILE A 129 -0.75 10.22 0.40
N SER A 130 0.33 10.76 0.95
CA SER A 130 0.59 12.20 1.09
C SER A 130 2.03 12.53 0.75
N GLU A 131 2.32 13.81 0.52
CA GLU A 131 3.67 14.27 0.19
C GLU A 131 3.92 15.65 0.82
N THR A 132 5.17 15.87 1.27
CA THR A 132 5.61 17.11 1.91
C THR A 132 6.62 17.91 1.07
N HIS A 133 7.19 17.29 0.03
CA HIS A 133 8.15 17.95 -0.85
C HIS A 133 7.42 18.89 -1.80
N ALA A 134 7.89 20.16 -1.85
CA ALA A 134 7.29 21.18 -2.70
C ALA A 134 7.30 20.76 -4.19
N GLY A 135 6.15 20.82 -4.83
CA GLY A 135 5.99 20.47 -6.25
C GLY A 135 5.99 18.96 -6.55
N VAL A 136 6.02 18.11 -5.53
CA VAL A 136 5.96 16.65 -5.70
C VAL A 136 4.60 16.14 -5.24
N ALA A 137 3.88 15.47 -6.12
CA ALA A 137 2.58 14.88 -5.80
C ALA A 137 2.74 13.48 -5.18
N PRO A 138 1.79 13.06 -4.31
CA PRO A 138 1.71 11.69 -3.85
C PRO A 138 1.51 10.72 -5.03
N THR A 139 2.26 9.64 -5.05
CA THR A 139 2.20 8.66 -6.16
C THR A 139 1.06 7.67 -6.02
N GLY A 140 0.57 7.44 -4.80
CA GLY A 140 -0.39 6.39 -4.51
C GLY A 140 0.19 4.97 -4.53
N SER A 141 1.49 4.79 -4.81
CA SER A 141 2.15 3.49 -4.87
C SER A 141 2.40 2.91 -3.47
N SER A 142 2.31 1.59 -3.33
CA SER A 142 2.57 0.87 -2.08
C SER A 142 4.04 0.91 -1.66
N SER A 143 4.34 0.53 -0.41
CA SER A 143 5.69 0.54 0.16
C SER A 143 6.48 -0.72 -0.15
N GLY A 144 5.89 -1.89 -0.01
CA GLY A 144 6.53 -3.20 -0.15
C GLY A 144 6.54 -3.75 -1.56
N PRO A 145 7.07 -4.96 -1.74
CA PRO A 145 7.09 -5.65 -3.02
C PRO A 145 5.70 -6.11 -3.47
N GLU A 146 5.51 -6.19 -4.79
CA GLU A 146 4.32 -6.79 -5.39
C GLU A 146 4.71 -7.84 -6.42
N VAL A 147 4.05 -9.00 -6.35
CA VAL A 147 4.14 -10.10 -7.32
C VAL A 147 2.73 -10.43 -7.81
N ASP A 148 2.54 -10.48 -9.12
CA ASP A 148 1.29 -10.90 -9.76
C ASP A 148 1.56 -11.93 -10.86
N GLY A 149 0.89 -13.09 -10.79
CA GLY A 149 1.11 -14.18 -11.72
C GLY A 149 2.56 -14.70 -11.76
N GLY A 150 3.32 -14.59 -10.65
CA GLY A 150 4.72 -14.95 -10.54
C GLY A 150 5.70 -13.91 -11.12
N ARG A 151 5.21 -12.75 -11.54
CA ARG A 151 6.01 -11.67 -12.15
C ARG A 151 6.22 -10.53 -11.15
N PRO A 152 7.46 -10.05 -10.96
CA PRO A 152 7.70 -8.83 -10.19
C PRO A 152 7.02 -7.62 -10.83
N LEU A 153 6.18 -6.93 -10.08
CA LEU A 153 5.56 -5.67 -10.52
C LEU A 153 6.28 -4.45 -9.93
N LYS A 154 6.68 -4.54 -8.66
CA LYS A 154 7.23 -3.43 -7.91
C LYS A 154 8.18 -3.94 -6.82
N GLY A 155 9.28 -3.20 -6.56
CA GLY A 155 10.19 -3.43 -5.45
C GLY A 155 9.77 -2.70 -4.17
N ALA A 156 10.42 -3.04 -3.04
CA ALA A 156 10.26 -2.33 -1.78
C ALA A 156 11.01 -0.99 -1.80
N VAL A 157 10.44 0.03 -1.15
CA VAL A 157 11.18 1.25 -0.82
C VAL A 157 12.14 1.00 0.35
N PRO A 158 13.16 1.84 0.59
CA PRO A 158 13.95 1.80 1.82
C PRO A 158 13.06 1.89 3.07
N ASP A 159 13.43 1.21 4.16
CA ASP A 159 12.62 1.12 5.38
C ASP A 159 12.22 2.50 5.93
N GLY A 160 13.11 3.49 5.91
CA GLY A 160 12.81 4.86 6.36
C GLY A 160 11.94 5.67 5.39
N GLN A 161 11.64 5.14 4.21
CA GLN A 161 10.78 5.78 3.22
C GLN A 161 9.33 5.29 3.25
N ARG A 162 9.06 4.19 3.96
CA ARG A 162 7.71 3.63 3.99
C ARG A 162 6.74 4.50 4.78
N PHE A 163 5.46 4.34 4.49
CA PHE A 163 4.35 4.86 5.27
C PHE A 163 3.91 3.82 6.31
N GLY A 164 3.10 4.26 7.27
CA GLY A 164 2.62 3.40 8.35
C GLY A 164 3.49 3.45 9.61
N PRO A 165 3.19 2.65 10.63
CA PRO A 165 3.89 2.63 11.90
C PRO A 165 5.33 2.13 11.76
N SER A 166 6.15 2.34 12.79
CA SER A 166 7.51 1.81 12.86
C SER A 166 7.52 0.30 12.69
N LEU A 167 8.55 -0.20 12.01
CA LEU A 167 8.73 -1.63 11.80
C LEU A 167 9.18 -2.30 13.10
N PRO A 168 8.59 -3.44 13.50
CA PRO A 168 9.11 -4.26 14.59
C PRO A 168 10.55 -4.71 14.31
N PRO A 169 11.37 -4.95 15.34
CA PRO A 169 12.74 -5.43 15.17
C PRO A 169 12.82 -6.69 14.29
N GLY A 170 13.77 -6.72 13.37
CA GLY A 170 13.99 -7.85 12.44
C GLY A 170 13.05 -7.90 11.24
N THR A 171 12.10 -6.96 11.12
CA THR A 171 11.25 -6.81 9.95
C THR A 171 11.76 -5.72 8.99
N SER A 172 11.22 -5.67 7.78
CA SER A 172 11.65 -4.76 6.72
C SER A 172 10.49 -4.45 5.76
N ALA A 173 10.60 -3.37 5.01
CA ALA A 173 9.70 -3.07 3.89
C ALA A 173 9.72 -4.16 2.79
N GLU A 174 10.72 -5.05 2.78
CA GLU A 174 10.81 -6.19 1.87
C GLU A 174 9.96 -7.39 2.30
N ASP A 175 9.35 -7.35 3.51
CA ASP A 175 8.51 -8.44 4.01
C ASP A 175 7.17 -8.47 3.27
N VAL A 176 6.69 -9.66 2.99
CA VAL A 176 5.47 -9.93 2.22
C VAL A 176 4.67 -11.09 2.79
N ILE A 177 3.39 -11.09 2.48
CA ILE A 177 2.54 -12.28 2.55
C ILE A 177 2.05 -12.63 1.16
N GLY A 178 1.85 -13.92 0.88
CA GLY A 178 1.37 -14.34 -0.42
C GLY A 178 1.22 -15.84 -0.58
N VAL A 179 1.00 -16.27 -1.81
CA VAL A 179 0.85 -17.68 -2.19
C VAL A 179 2.02 -18.09 -3.08
N GLY A 180 2.71 -19.14 -2.67
CA GLY A 180 3.85 -19.73 -3.39
C GLY A 180 3.44 -20.48 -4.65
N VAL A 181 4.44 -20.87 -5.45
CA VAL A 181 4.24 -21.79 -6.60
C VAL A 181 3.80 -23.18 -6.15
N ASP A 182 4.04 -23.54 -4.89
CA ASP A 182 3.55 -24.73 -4.20
C ASP A 182 2.05 -24.67 -3.82
N ARG A 183 1.38 -23.54 -4.12
CA ARG A 183 -0.02 -23.28 -3.80
C ARG A 183 -0.29 -23.20 -2.29
N ARG A 184 0.69 -22.84 -1.49
CA ARG A 184 0.55 -22.60 -0.05
C ARG A 184 0.73 -21.13 0.28
N GLY A 185 0.09 -20.70 1.35
CA GLY A 185 0.30 -19.38 1.94
C GLY A 185 1.65 -19.32 2.66
N HIS A 186 2.35 -18.21 2.53
CA HIS A 186 3.63 -17.96 3.17
C HIS A 186 3.78 -16.50 3.57
N VAL A 187 4.46 -16.26 4.68
CA VAL A 187 5.08 -14.98 5.00
C VAL A 187 6.57 -15.11 4.69
N GLY A 188 7.14 -14.10 4.03
CA GLY A 188 8.54 -14.16 3.63
C GLY A 188 9.11 -12.79 3.31
N ARG A 189 10.34 -12.76 2.80
CA ARG A 189 11.03 -11.53 2.41
C ARG A 189 11.48 -11.64 0.96
N LEU A 190 11.20 -10.59 0.16
CA LEU A 190 11.54 -10.51 -1.25
C LEU A 190 12.52 -9.36 -1.51
N ARG A 191 13.74 -9.71 -1.88
CA ARG A 191 14.77 -8.75 -2.27
C ARG A 191 14.87 -8.63 -3.77
N LEU A 192 14.91 -7.39 -4.26
CA LEU A 192 15.14 -7.12 -5.67
C LEU A 192 16.61 -7.36 -6.03
N ALA A 193 16.84 -8.27 -6.97
CA ALA A 193 18.15 -8.48 -7.59
C ALA A 193 18.04 -8.13 -9.07
N GLY A 194 18.85 -7.17 -9.53
CA GLY A 194 18.78 -6.71 -10.92
C GLY A 194 20.04 -5.97 -11.37
N SER A 195 20.16 -5.81 -12.67
CA SER A 195 21.25 -5.06 -13.28
C SER A 195 20.86 -4.41 -14.61
N VAL A 196 21.52 -3.32 -14.91
CA VAL A 196 21.55 -2.65 -16.21
C VAL A 196 22.92 -2.88 -16.81
N ARG A 197 23.00 -3.57 -17.95
CA ARG A 197 24.27 -3.90 -18.62
C ARG A 197 24.36 -3.23 -19.98
N SER A 198 25.52 -2.59 -20.25
CA SER A 198 25.86 -2.01 -21.53
C SER A 198 27.34 -2.27 -21.83
N GLY A 199 27.66 -3.06 -22.82
CA GLY A 199 29.04 -3.49 -23.07
C GLY A 199 29.67 -4.17 -21.84
N ARG A 200 30.78 -3.62 -21.36
CA ARG A 200 31.45 -4.07 -20.14
C ARG A 200 30.90 -3.44 -18.85
N THR A 201 30.01 -2.44 -18.97
CA THR A 201 29.45 -1.74 -17.81
C THR A 201 28.28 -2.52 -17.23
N SER A 202 28.27 -2.68 -15.90
CA SER A 202 27.15 -3.25 -15.15
C SER A 202 26.80 -2.32 -14.00
N ILE A 203 25.54 -1.87 -13.95
CA ILE A 203 24.98 -1.02 -12.91
C ILE A 203 23.98 -1.85 -12.12
N ALA A 204 24.11 -1.90 -10.79
CA ALA A 204 23.14 -2.59 -9.94
C ALA A 204 21.79 -1.86 -9.97
N LEU A 205 20.72 -2.61 -10.20
CA LEU A 205 19.36 -2.12 -10.09
C LEU A 205 18.89 -2.27 -8.64
N ARG A 206 18.48 -1.16 -8.03
CA ARG A 206 18.09 -1.07 -6.62
C ARG A 206 16.61 -0.78 -6.43
N GLY A 207 15.87 -0.54 -7.52
CA GLY A 207 14.44 -0.27 -7.49
C GLY A 207 13.73 -0.76 -8.75
N LEU A 208 12.45 -1.06 -8.59
CA LEU A 208 11.53 -1.41 -9.66
C LEU A 208 10.18 -0.77 -9.35
N ASN A 209 9.70 0.15 -10.21
CA ASN A 209 8.39 0.78 -10.10
C ASN A 209 8.05 1.22 -8.65
N GLN A 210 8.96 1.86 -7.95
CA GLN A 210 8.79 2.26 -6.55
C GLN A 210 8.96 3.77 -6.36
N TYR A 211 8.21 4.34 -5.42
CA TYR A 211 8.17 5.79 -5.20
C TYR A 211 9.40 6.36 -4.47
N ALA A 212 10.31 5.53 -3.97
CA ALA A 212 11.56 5.98 -3.35
C ALA A 212 12.70 5.02 -3.66
N LEU A 213 13.81 5.55 -4.15
CA LEU A 213 15.04 4.80 -4.42
C LEU A 213 16.03 4.97 -3.26
N PRO A 214 16.84 3.95 -2.95
CA PRO A 214 17.97 4.12 -2.04
C PRO A 214 18.91 5.22 -2.50
N VAL A 215 19.53 5.90 -1.55
CA VAL A 215 20.57 6.92 -1.83
C VAL A 215 21.68 6.30 -2.68
N GLY A 216 22.05 6.97 -3.76
CA GLY A 216 23.03 6.50 -4.72
C GLY A 216 22.54 5.35 -5.63
N GLY A 217 21.26 5.00 -5.57
CA GLY A 217 20.66 3.87 -6.30
C GLY A 217 20.20 4.23 -7.71
N VAL A 218 19.89 3.15 -8.47
CA VAL A 218 19.23 3.19 -9.78
C VAL A 218 17.97 2.35 -9.72
N GLY A 219 16.85 2.90 -10.20
CA GLY A 219 15.57 2.19 -10.36
C GLY A 219 15.16 2.07 -11.82
N ALA A 220 14.40 1.04 -12.13
CA ALA A 220 13.74 0.86 -13.42
C ALA A 220 12.24 1.08 -13.27
N PHE A 221 11.67 1.78 -14.24
CA PHE A 221 10.24 2.04 -14.36
C PHE A 221 9.75 1.53 -15.72
N GLY A 222 8.69 0.76 -15.71
CA GLY A 222 8.04 0.22 -16.90
C GLY A 222 6.63 0.79 -17.09
N PRO A 223 5.88 0.29 -18.10
CA PRO A 223 4.49 0.67 -18.32
C PRO A 223 3.59 0.47 -17.09
N GLU A 224 3.95 -0.47 -16.25
CA GLU A 224 3.23 -0.78 -15.01
C GLU A 224 3.27 0.35 -13.97
N TRP A 225 4.22 1.29 -14.08
CA TRP A 225 4.28 2.45 -13.20
C TRP A 225 3.05 3.36 -13.37
N GLY A 226 2.71 3.69 -14.60
CA GLY A 226 1.66 4.64 -14.95
C GLY A 226 2.22 5.96 -15.48
N ASP A 227 1.44 7.03 -15.36
CA ASP A 227 1.76 8.36 -15.90
C ASP A 227 2.24 9.37 -14.84
N VAL A 228 2.21 9.00 -13.58
CA VAL A 228 2.65 9.86 -12.46
C VAL A 228 4.14 10.18 -12.58
N SER A 229 4.52 11.40 -12.20
CA SER A 229 5.93 11.82 -12.13
C SER A 229 6.76 10.86 -11.28
N ARG A 230 7.96 10.54 -11.76
CA ARG A 230 8.96 9.74 -11.04
C ARG A 230 9.80 10.56 -10.07
N GLN A 231 9.53 11.87 -9.96
CA GLN A 231 10.31 12.80 -9.11
C GLN A 231 10.36 12.34 -7.65
N ARG A 232 9.26 11.78 -7.12
CA ARG A 232 9.21 11.27 -5.74
C ARG A 232 10.28 10.19 -5.47
N ALA A 233 10.70 9.46 -6.51
CA ALA A 233 11.69 8.38 -6.39
C ALA A 233 13.08 8.86 -5.95
N VAL A 234 13.38 10.15 -6.10
CA VAL A 234 14.68 10.74 -5.75
C VAL A 234 14.60 11.67 -4.52
N CYS A 235 13.50 11.63 -3.77
CA CYS A 235 13.28 12.45 -2.58
C CYS A 235 13.47 11.64 -1.29
N GLY A 236 13.87 12.33 -0.21
CA GLY A 236 14.17 11.73 1.09
C GLY A 236 15.50 10.95 1.10
N THR A 237 15.79 10.28 2.21
CA THR A 237 16.95 9.40 2.39
C THR A 237 16.50 7.99 2.80
N ASP A 238 17.44 7.05 2.93
CA ASP A 238 17.09 5.67 3.35
C ASP A 238 16.50 5.62 4.77
N LYS A 239 16.68 6.68 5.57
CA LYS A 239 16.24 6.78 6.96
C LYS A 239 15.14 7.79 7.19
N VAL A 240 15.09 8.87 6.42
CA VAL A 240 14.19 10.00 6.64
C VAL A 240 13.42 10.32 5.37
N ARG A 241 12.12 10.07 5.40
CA ARG A 241 11.22 10.22 4.26
C ARG A 241 11.12 11.67 3.77
N ASN A 242 11.13 12.62 4.70
CA ASN A 242 10.89 14.04 4.42
C ASN A 242 12.18 14.84 4.18
N ASP A 243 13.35 14.19 4.10
CA ASP A 243 14.59 14.86 3.68
C ASP A 243 14.46 15.39 2.24
N PRO A 244 15.16 16.44 1.86
CA PRO A 244 15.08 17.05 0.53
C PRO A 244 15.25 16.06 -0.62
N CYS A 245 14.66 16.38 -1.76
CA CYS A 245 14.91 15.65 -3.00
C CYS A 245 16.35 15.87 -3.47
N SER A 246 16.96 14.85 -4.03
CA SER A 246 18.28 14.95 -4.66
C SER A 246 18.27 15.90 -5.85
N THR A 247 19.25 16.76 -5.96
CA THR A 247 19.51 17.61 -7.13
C THR A 247 20.47 16.94 -8.12
N ASP A 248 21.21 15.91 -7.67
CA ASP A 248 22.08 15.09 -8.52
C ASP A 248 21.31 13.87 -9.04
N THR A 249 20.61 14.04 -10.16
CA THR A 249 19.74 13.03 -10.76
C THR A 249 20.08 12.78 -12.22
N ALA A 250 19.67 11.61 -12.72
CA ALA A 250 19.68 11.29 -14.14
C ALA A 250 18.51 10.38 -14.48
N GLU A 251 17.92 10.61 -15.64
CA GLU A 251 16.90 9.75 -16.24
C GLU A 251 17.37 9.28 -17.62
N VAL A 252 17.27 7.96 -17.87
CA VAL A 252 17.66 7.35 -19.16
C VAL A 252 16.48 6.56 -19.70
N THR A 253 16.05 6.89 -20.91
CA THR A 253 15.01 6.15 -21.62
C THR A 253 15.64 5.06 -22.48
N VAL A 254 15.23 3.81 -22.26
CA VAL A 254 15.66 2.63 -23.01
C VAL A 254 14.45 2.05 -23.74
N ARG A 255 14.48 2.08 -25.08
CA ARG A 255 13.41 1.54 -25.90
C ARG A 255 13.93 0.32 -26.68
N ARG A 256 13.27 -0.84 -26.47
CA ARG A 256 13.67 -2.13 -27.11
C ARG A 256 15.16 -2.43 -26.97
N GLY A 257 15.70 -2.15 -25.76
CA GLY A 257 17.11 -2.42 -25.44
C GLY A 257 18.10 -1.41 -26.00
N VAL A 258 17.66 -0.24 -26.49
CA VAL A 258 18.54 0.83 -26.98
C VAL A 258 18.22 2.12 -26.23
N VAL A 259 19.24 2.83 -25.76
CA VAL A 259 19.12 4.15 -25.15
C VAL A 259 18.64 5.15 -26.20
N THR A 260 17.54 5.82 -25.93
CA THR A 260 16.95 6.84 -26.83
C THR A 260 17.06 8.26 -26.28
N GLY A 261 17.31 8.42 -24.98
CA GLY A 261 17.46 9.73 -24.34
C GLY A 261 18.15 9.63 -22.99
N VAL A 262 18.86 10.69 -22.63
CA VAL A 262 19.50 10.90 -21.33
C VAL A 262 19.17 12.32 -20.88
N SER A 263 18.65 12.46 -19.66
CA SER A 263 18.29 13.74 -19.04
C SER A 263 18.93 13.87 -17.66
N GLY A 264 19.23 15.09 -17.24
CA GLY A 264 19.62 15.41 -15.86
C GLY A 264 18.44 15.58 -14.90
N THR A 265 17.22 15.68 -15.42
CA THR A 265 15.98 15.85 -14.65
C THR A 265 15.10 14.63 -14.75
N VAL A 266 14.38 14.32 -13.65
CA VAL A 266 13.43 13.21 -13.58
C VAL A 266 12.09 13.66 -14.14
N GLY A 267 11.56 12.90 -15.06
CA GLY A 267 10.31 13.20 -15.76
C GLY A 267 9.07 12.50 -15.21
N GLY A 268 8.00 12.59 -15.96
CA GLY A 268 6.70 11.96 -15.74
C GLY A 268 6.10 11.45 -17.05
N GLY A 269 4.82 11.11 -17.00
CA GLY A 269 4.04 10.63 -18.13
C GLY A 269 4.16 9.12 -18.34
N ALA A 270 3.20 8.59 -19.12
CA ALA A 270 3.07 7.18 -19.41
C ALA A 270 4.30 6.62 -20.13
N ILE A 271 4.72 5.43 -19.73
CA ILE A 271 5.86 4.72 -20.34
C ILE A 271 5.31 3.73 -21.36
N PRO A 272 5.62 3.89 -22.67
CA PRO A 272 5.13 2.99 -23.69
C PRO A 272 5.62 1.55 -23.52
N SER A 273 4.86 0.59 -24.05
CA SER A 273 5.28 -0.81 -24.11
C SER A 273 6.65 -0.97 -24.80
N GLY A 274 7.48 -1.86 -24.27
CA GLY A 274 8.86 -2.07 -24.77
C GLY A 274 9.83 -0.95 -24.39
N THR A 275 9.41 -0.02 -23.52
CA THR A 275 10.27 1.04 -22.98
C THR A 275 10.50 0.83 -21.49
N THR A 276 11.71 1.09 -21.03
CA THR A 276 12.09 1.17 -19.63
C THR A 276 12.72 2.53 -19.38
N VAL A 277 12.29 3.22 -18.34
CA VAL A 277 12.92 4.45 -17.88
C VAL A 277 13.77 4.11 -16.65
N LEU A 278 15.05 4.42 -16.70
CA LEU A 278 15.99 4.25 -15.60
C LEU A 278 16.13 5.59 -14.89
N VAL A 279 15.93 5.62 -13.59
CA VAL A 279 16.13 6.81 -12.76
C VAL A 279 17.26 6.53 -11.78
N GLY A 280 18.21 7.43 -11.70
CA GLY A 280 19.33 7.38 -10.77
C GLY A 280 19.45 8.65 -9.95
N ARG A 281 19.97 8.50 -8.74
CA ARG A 281 20.32 9.62 -7.85
C ARG A 281 21.75 9.48 -7.36
N GLU A 282 22.48 10.60 -7.16
CA GLU A 282 23.88 10.68 -6.73
C GLU A 282 24.80 9.72 -7.52
N LYS A 283 25.42 8.71 -6.88
CA LYS A 283 26.27 7.71 -7.56
C LYS A 283 25.53 6.99 -8.69
N GLY A 284 24.24 6.71 -8.50
CA GLY A 284 23.39 6.11 -9.52
C GLY A 284 23.19 7.03 -10.72
N ALA A 285 22.98 8.33 -10.50
CA ALA A 285 22.91 9.33 -11.55
C ALA A 285 24.22 9.41 -12.34
N GLY A 286 25.36 9.47 -11.64
CA GLY A 286 26.68 9.44 -12.27
C GLY A 286 26.93 8.19 -13.11
N ALA A 287 26.39 7.04 -12.68
CA ALA A 287 26.49 5.80 -13.46
C ALA A 287 25.62 5.85 -14.73
N LEU A 288 24.39 6.37 -14.65
CA LEU A 288 23.47 6.48 -15.79
C LEU A 288 23.96 7.51 -16.83
N ARG A 289 24.55 8.63 -16.41
CA ARG A 289 25.09 9.65 -17.33
C ARG A 289 26.22 9.15 -18.27
N ARG A 290 26.82 7.99 -17.97
CA ARG A 290 27.80 7.35 -18.87
C ARG A 290 27.15 6.65 -20.07
N LEU A 291 25.86 6.37 -20.03
CA LEU A 291 25.11 5.82 -21.14
C LEU A 291 24.82 6.93 -22.16
N LYS A 292 24.86 6.58 -23.45
CA LYS A 292 24.63 7.53 -24.55
C LYS A 292 23.50 7.03 -25.44
N PRO A 293 22.74 7.92 -26.09
CA PRO A 293 21.83 7.53 -27.15
C PRO A 293 22.52 6.62 -28.18
N GLY A 294 21.85 5.51 -28.53
CA GLY A 294 22.40 4.46 -29.39
C GLY A 294 23.04 3.29 -28.63
N ASP A 295 23.39 3.42 -27.36
CA ASP A 295 23.95 2.31 -26.58
C ASP A 295 22.94 1.17 -26.46
N ARG A 296 23.43 -0.06 -26.62
CA ARG A 296 22.64 -1.27 -26.33
C ARG A 296 22.66 -1.57 -24.85
N VAL A 297 21.47 -1.69 -24.25
CA VAL A 297 21.30 -1.91 -22.82
C VAL A 297 20.37 -3.09 -22.58
N ARG A 298 20.81 -3.98 -21.68
CA ARG A 298 19.95 -5.05 -21.12
C ARG A 298 19.61 -4.75 -19.69
N VAL A 299 18.34 -4.55 -19.41
CA VAL A 299 17.77 -4.44 -18.04
C VAL A 299 17.24 -5.80 -17.65
N SER A 300 17.64 -6.30 -16.49
CA SER A 300 17.17 -7.58 -15.96
C SER A 300 16.95 -7.47 -14.44
N TYR A 301 15.88 -8.08 -13.96
CA TYR A 301 15.55 -8.11 -12.54
C TYR A 301 14.73 -9.35 -12.20
N ARG A 302 14.82 -9.75 -10.93
CA ARG A 302 14.01 -10.79 -10.31
C ARG A 302 13.93 -10.54 -8.82
N PHE A 303 12.95 -11.14 -8.16
CA PHE A 303 13.00 -11.26 -6.71
C PHE A 303 13.82 -12.49 -6.29
N THR A 304 14.51 -12.35 -5.16
CA THR A 304 15.19 -13.44 -4.43
C THR A 304 14.57 -13.51 -3.03
N GLY A 305 14.45 -14.73 -2.51
CA GLY A 305 13.86 -15.01 -1.21
C GLY A 305 13.71 -16.51 -1.00
N PRO A 306 13.28 -16.94 0.19
CA PRO A 306 13.12 -18.37 0.51
C PRO A 306 11.95 -19.00 -0.25
N VAL A 307 10.95 -18.22 -0.63
CA VAL A 307 9.76 -18.68 -1.34
C VAL A 307 9.67 -18.05 -2.72
N ARG A 308 9.30 -18.85 -3.71
CA ARG A 308 8.94 -18.38 -5.04
C ARG A 308 7.43 -18.14 -5.09
N PHE A 309 7.03 -16.88 -5.06
CA PHE A 309 5.63 -16.49 -5.02
C PHE A 309 4.97 -16.44 -6.40
N ARG A 310 3.72 -16.89 -6.47
CA ARG A 310 2.79 -16.59 -7.56
C ARG A 310 2.11 -15.24 -7.35
N PHE A 311 1.78 -14.94 -6.12
CA PHE A 311 1.20 -13.70 -5.64
C PHE A 311 1.91 -13.30 -4.36
N ALA A 312 2.26 -12.03 -4.20
CA ALA A 312 2.71 -11.47 -2.94
C ALA A 312 2.38 -9.98 -2.86
N VAL A 313 2.13 -9.51 -1.64
CA VAL A 313 1.91 -8.09 -1.31
C VAL A 313 2.69 -7.75 -0.06
N GLY A 314 3.18 -6.49 0.02
CA GLY A 314 3.88 -5.97 1.19
C GLY A 314 3.03 -5.96 2.45
N GLY A 315 3.68 -6.09 3.58
CA GLY A 315 3.11 -6.04 4.93
C GLY A 315 4.18 -6.46 5.93
N PHE A 316 4.15 -5.93 7.14
CA PHE A 316 5.18 -6.33 8.12
C PHE A 316 4.69 -7.45 9.05
N PRO A 317 5.53 -8.46 9.31
CA PRO A 317 5.20 -9.57 10.20
C PRO A 317 4.83 -9.12 11.60
N ILE A 318 3.78 -9.72 12.15
CA ILE A 318 3.31 -9.53 13.53
C ILE A 318 3.21 -10.85 14.29
N LEU A 319 3.11 -11.97 13.57
CA LEU A 319 3.08 -13.32 14.11
C LEU A 319 4.03 -14.19 13.31
N ARG A 320 4.79 -15.06 13.99
CA ARG A 320 5.69 -16.04 13.36
C ARG A 320 5.75 -17.31 14.21
N ASP A 321 5.61 -18.46 13.56
CA ASP A 321 5.61 -19.78 14.21
C ASP A 321 4.62 -19.83 15.40
N GLY A 322 3.42 -19.26 15.24
CA GLY A 322 2.39 -19.19 16.27
C GLY A 322 2.74 -18.27 17.46
N ARG A 323 3.67 -17.32 17.29
CA ARG A 323 4.07 -16.39 18.36
C ARG A 323 4.08 -14.95 17.88
N PRO A 324 3.46 -14.01 18.62
CA PRO A 324 3.63 -12.59 18.37
C PRO A 324 5.11 -12.18 18.38
N LEU A 325 5.49 -11.28 17.47
CA LEU A 325 6.83 -10.74 17.43
C LEU A 325 7.08 -9.80 18.61
N ASP A 326 8.34 -9.69 19.01
CA ASP A 326 8.75 -8.69 20.00
C ASP A 326 8.64 -7.26 19.44
N GLY A 327 8.37 -6.30 20.32
CA GLY A 327 8.35 -4.87 19.97
C GLY A 327 7.13 -4.43 19.17
N LEU A 328 6.07 -5.22 19.12
CA LEU A 328 4.78 -4.78 18.57
C LEU A 328 4.18 -3.67 19.43
N SER A 329 3.59 -2.65 18.79
CA SER A 329 2.91 -1.57 19.53
C SER A 329 1.69 -2.12 20.27
N ALA A 330 1.67 -1.89 21.60
CA ALA A 330 0.56 -2.20 22.49
C ALA A 330 -0.29 -0.95 22.81
N THR A 331 -0.12 0.14 22.06
CA THR A 331 -0.85 1.41 22.22
C THR A 331 -1.56 1.80 20.92
N GLY A 332 -2.46 2.78 21.01
CA GLY A 332 -3.15 3.33 19.85
C GLY A 332 -4.08 2.32 19.18
N PRO A 333 -5.12 1.80 19.89
CA PRO A 333 -6.11 0.95 19.24
C PRO A 333 -6.76 1.71 18.08
N ALA A 334 -6.92 1.01 16.94
CA ALA A 334 -7.43 1.61 15.69
C ALA A 334 -8.07 0.53 14.81
N PRO A 335 -8.80 0.92 13.74
CA PRO A 335 -9.17 -0.02 12.70
C PRO A 335 -7.91 -0.69 12.14
N ARG A 336 -7.96 -2.00 11.92
CA ARG A 336 -6.82 -2.78 11.45
C ARG A 336 -7.21 -3.69 10.31
N THR A 337 -6.23 -3.92 9.43
CA THR A 337 -6.28 -4.98 8.43
C THR A 337 -5.06 -5.86 8.58
N ALA A 338 -5.26 -7.17 8.53
CA ALA A 338 -4.20 -8.15 8.61
C ALA A 338 -4.48 -9.34 7.69
N ALA A 339 -3.42 -10.06 7.36
CA ALA A 339 -3.52 -11.35 6.71
C ALA A 339 -2.63 -12.37 7.42
N GLY A 340 -3.09 -13.61 7.49
CA GLY A 340 -2.38 -14.71 8.12
C GLY A 340 -2.45 -16.00 7.32
N VAL A 341 -1.58 -16.95 7.65
CA VAL A 341 -1.53 -18.27 7.05
C VAL A 341 -1.43 -19.35 8.14
N SER A 342 -2.09 -20.47 7.92
CA SER A 342 -1.97 -21.63 8.82
C SER A 342 -0.59 -22.26 8.73
N ARG A 343 -0.21 -23.05 9.75
CA ARG A 343 1.08 -23.77 9.81
C ARG A 343 1.37 -24.62 8.59
N ASP A 344 0.38 -25.27 8.02
CA ASP A 344 0.53 -26.08 6.82
C ASP A 344 0.40 -25.25 5.52
N GLY A 345 0.15 -23.95 5.63
CA GLY A 345 -0.01 -23.01 4.53
C GLY A 345 -1.26 -23.24 3.69
N ARG A 346 -2.24 -24.04 4.14
CA ARG A 346 -3.44 -24.37 3.36
C ARG A 346 -4.62 -23.44 3.62
N HIS A 347 -4.63 -22.75 4.76
CA HIS A 347 -5.59 -21.71 5.07
C HIS A 347 -4.93 -20.34 4.98
N PHE A 348 -5.66 -19.41 4.39
CA PHE A 348 -5.28 -18.00 4.28
C PHE A 348 -6.38 -17.16 4.93
N TYR A 349 -6.02 -16.38 5.94
CA TYR A 349 -6.95 -15.58 6.73
C TYR A 349 -6.82 -14.11 6.34
N LEU A 350 -7.97 -13.47 6.06
CA LEU A 350 -8.06 -12.03 5.85
C LEU A 350 -8.90 -11.44 6.96
N VAL A 351 -8.36 -10.51 7.73
CA VAL A 351 -9.02 -9.93 8.90
C VAL A 351 -9.10 -8.42 8.75
N VAL A 352 -10.29 -7.88 8.99
CA VAL A 352 -10.52 -6.45 9.17
C VAL A 352 -11.22 -6.24 10.50
N VAL A 353 -10.64 -5.37 11.33
CA VAL A 353 -11.16 -4.93 12.62
C VAL A 353 -11.70 -3.53 12.46
N ASP A 354 -12.94 -3.30 12.85
CA ASP A 354 -13.51 -1.97 12.96
C ASP A 354 -12.91 -1.19 14.13
N GLY A 355 -12.99 0.12 14.10
CA GLY A 355 -12.51 0.95 15.20
C GLY A 355 -12.93 2.39 15.06
N ARG A 356 -12.56 3.22 16.05
CA ARG A 356 -12.92 4.65 16.11
C ARG A 356 -14.44 4.88 16.12
N SER A 357 -15.20 3.94 16.67
CA SER A 357 -16.65 4.01 16.78
C SER A 357 -17.11 3.54 18.15
N GLU A 358 -18.36 3.86 18.51
CA GLU A 358 -18.96 3.39 19.77
C GLU A 358 -19.06 1.86 19.86
N ARG A 359 -19.18 1.17 18.71
CA ARG A 359 -19.29 -0.28 18.63
C ARG A 359 -17.96 -1.00 18.65
N SER A 360 -16.88 -0.32 18.27
CA SER A 360 -15.55 -0.91 18.17
C SER A 360 -14.48 0.15 18.40
N GLY A 361 -13.68 -0.04 19.45
CA GLY A 361 -12.52 0.82 19.73
C GLY A 361 -11.33 0.51 18.83
N GLY A 362 -11.33 -0.65 18.16
CA GLY A 362 -10.21 -1.16 17.39
C GLY A 362 -9.19 -1.92 18.24
N LEU A 363 -8.10 -2.35 17.60
CA LEU A 363 -7.02 -3.10 18.23
C LEU A 363 -5.67 -2.40 18.10
N THR A 364 -4.80 -2.61 19.07
CA THR A 364 -3.36 -2.36 18.93
C THR A 364 -2.74 -3.40 17.99
N VAL A 365 -1.49 -3.18 17.55
CA VAL A 365 -0.80 -4.16 16.68
C VAL A 365 -0.50 -5.46 17.42
N ALA A 366 -0.19 -5.36 18.70
CA ALA A 366 0.07 -6.53 19.54
C ALA A 366 -1.19 -7.39 19.74
N GLU A 367 -2.34 -6.75 19.99
CA GLU A 367 -3.64 -7.44 20.08
C GLU A 367 -4.07 -8.04 18.74
N LEU A 368 -3.74 -7.38 17.61
CA LEU A 368 -4.01 -7.93 16.29
C LEU A 368 -3.25 -9.23 16.04
N ALA A 369 -2.00 -9.34 16.52
CA ALA A 369 -1.23 -10.57 16.45
C ALA A 369 -1.89 -11.70 17.27
N SER A 370 -2.36 -11.38 18.50
CA SER A 370 -3.11 -12.33 19.33
C SER A 370 -4.42 -12.78 18.67
N LEU A 371 -5.14 -11.87 18.01
CA LEU A 371 -6.34 -12.21 17.28
C LEU A 371 -6.07 -13.21 16.14
N LEU A 372 -4.99 -13.00 15.37
CA LEU A 372 -4.61 -13.88 14.25
C LEU A 372 -4.20 -15.27 14.76
N ASP A 373 -3.47 -15.37 15.88
CA ASP A 373 -3.14 -16.63 16.53
C ASP A 373 -4.40 -17.39 16.94
N LYS A 374 -5.35 -16.72 17.63
CA LYS A 374 -6.65 -17.30 18.01
C LYS A 374 -7.50 -17.70 16.79
N ALA A 375 -7.33 -17.04 15.65
CA ALA A 375 -7.99 -17.40 14.39
C ALA A 375 -7.35 -18.62 13.70
N GLY A 376 -6.19 -19.10 14.18
CA GLY A 376 -5.48 -20.26 13.65
C GLY A 376 -4.34 -19.96 12.67
N ALA A 377 -3.89 -18.69 12.61
CA ALA A 377 -2.70 -18.32 11.86
C ALA A 377 -1.43 -18.78 12.62
N ASP A 378 -0.44 -19.26 11.87
CA ASP A 378 0.90 -19.55 12.38
C ASP A 378 1.85 -18.38 12.07
N ASP A 379 1.71 -17.80 10.86
CA ASP A 379 2.36 -16.56 10.46
C ASP A 379 1.33 -15.52 10.05
N ALA A 380 1.59 -14.24 10.37
CA ALA A 380 0.70 -13.15 9.97
C ALA A 380 1.45 -11.84 9.75
N VAL A 381 0.86 -10.97 8.93
CA VAL A 381 1.33 -9.61 8.68
C VAL A 381 0.27 -8.58 9.02
N ASN A 382 0.69 -7.44 9.53
CA ASN A 382 -0.13 -6.23 9.58
C ASN A 382 -0.10 -5.54 8.22
N LEU A 383 -1.25 -5.12 7.75
CA LEU A 383 -1.47 -4.35 6.52
C LEU A 383 -1.86 -2.91 6.88
N ASP A 384 -2.15 -2.07 5.88
CA ASP A 384 -2.57 -0.70 6.12
C ASP A 384 -3.90 -0.66 6.87
N GLY A 385 -3.96 0.16 7.89
CA GLY A 385 -5.07 0.26 8.82
C GLY A 385 -5.79 1.61 8.77
N GLY A 386 -6.48 1.93 9.87
CA GLY A 386 -7.21 3.20 9.98
C GLY A 386 -8.29 3.34 8.91
N GLY A 387 -8.35 4.49 8.26
CA GLY A 387 -9.31 4.76 7.19
C GLY A 387 -9.16 3.89 5.94
N SER A 388 -8.02 3.20 5.77
CA SER A 388 -7.81 2.25 4.68
C SER A 388 -8.46 0.89 4.91
N SER A 389 -8.82 0.55 6.18
CA SER A 389 -9.39 -0.75 6.54
C SER A 389 -10.72 -0.99 5.85
N ALA A 390 -10.73 -1.90 4.89
CA ALA A 390 -11.91 -2.26 4.10
C ALA A 390 -11.92 -3.77 3.83
N LEU A 391 -13.08 -4.40 4.08
CA LEU A 391 -13.38 -5.77 3.67
C LEU A 391 -14.63 -5.75 2.81
N VAL A 392 -14.52 -6.31 1.63
CA VAL A 392 -15.62 -6.47 0.70
C VAL A 392 -15.89 -7.94 0.43
N ALA A 393 -17.15 -8.30 0.23
CA ALA A 393 -17.54 -9.65 -0.14
C ALA A 393 -18.76 -9.64 -1.04
N ARG A 394 -18.84 -10.64 -1.89
CA ARG A 394 -19.96 -10.91 -2.80
C ARG A 394 -20.74 -12.09 -2.27
N SER A 395 -21.96 -11.85 -1.84
CA SER A 395 -22.90 -12.93 -1.48
C SER A 395 -23.24 -13.78 -2.71
N PRO A 396 -23.54 -15.07 -2.52
CA PRO A 396 -23.95 -15.92 -3.63
C PRO A 396 -25.13 -15.32 -4.40
N GLY A 397 -24.98 -15.25 -5.72
CA GLY A 397 -25.99 -14.67 -6.63
C GLY A 397 -25.85 -13.16 -6.88
N GLU A 398 -25.09 -12.43 -6.07
CA GLU A 398 -24.92 -10.99 -6.23
C GLU A 398 -23.97 -10.64 -7.40
N PRO A 399 -24.28 -9.57 -8.17
CA PRO A 399 -23.45 -9.16 -9.31
C PRO A 399 -22.17 -8.43 -8.89
N ALA A 400 -22.15 -7.77 -7.73
CA ALA A 400 -21.05 -6.96 -7.22
C ALA A 400 -20.70 -7.28 -5.77
N VAL A 401 -19.48 -6.93 -5.33
CA VAL A 401 -19.11 -6.99 -3.92
C VAL A 401 -19.77 -5.86 -3.14
N THR A 402 -19.99 -6.06 -1.85
CA THR A 402 -20.43 -5.03 -0.90
C THR A 402 -19.46 -4.91 0.25
N VAL A 403 -19.34 -3.72 0.84
CA VAL A 403 -18.52 -3.48 2.04
C VAL A 403 -19.16 -4.21 3.23
N ARG A 404 -18.35 -4.94 3.99
CA ARG A 404 -18.81 -5.78 5.11
C ARG A 404 -18.36 -5.26 6.48
N ASN A 405 -17.40 -4.39 6.52
CA ASN A 405 -16.95 -3.70 7.73
C ASN A 405 -17.52 -2.28 7.80
N THR A 406 -17.24 -1.55 8.88
CA THR A 406 -17.59 -0.14 9.04
C THR A 406 -16.36 0.72 8.78
N PRO A 407 -16.21 1.32 7.56
CA PRO A 407 -15.07 2.19 7.27
C PRO A 407 -15.03 3.41 8.19
N SER A 408 -13.91 3.63 8.87
CA SER A 408 -13.78 4.73 9.85
C SER A 408 -13.82 6.14 9.23
N ASP A 409 -13.61 6.26 7.93
CA ASP A 409 -13.74 7.53 7.18
C ASP A 409 -15.18 7.75 6.66
N GLY A 410 -16.15 6.91 7.05
CA GLY A 410 -17.53 6.94 6.58
C GLY A 410 -17.75 6.28 5.20
N SER A 411 -16.69 6.03 4.43
CA SER A 411 -16.70 5.35 3.13
C SER A 411 -15.36 4.68 2.87
N GLU A 412 -15.33 3.78 1.87
CA GLU A 412 -14.07 3.18 1.44
C GLU A 412 -13.06 4.22 0.95
N ARG A 413 -11.86 4.15 1.47
CA ARG A 413 -10.71 4.91 0.95
C ARG A 413 -10.15 4.23 -0.29
N ALA A 414 -9.73 5.02 -1.28
CA ALA A 414 -8.94 4.53 -2.40
C ALA A 414 -7.51 4.18 -1.93
N VAL A 415 -7.09 2.94 -2.12
CA VAL A 415 -5.84 2.34 -1.65
C VAL A 415 -4.97 1.86 -2.82
N ALA A 416 -3.69 1.61 -2.55
CA ALA A 416 -2.71 1.21 -3.57
C ALA A 416 -2.96 -0.20 -4.12
N ASN A 417 -3.29 -1.13 -3.26
CA ASN A 417 -3.50 -2.54 -3.57
C ASN A 417 -4.37 -3.22 -2.51
N GLY A 418 -4.61 -4.51 -2.69
CA GLY A 418 -5.35 -5.35 -1.76
C GLY A 418 -5.09 -6.83 -2.01
N ILE A 419 -5.75 -7.65 -1.22
CA ILE A 419 -5.74 -9.11 -1.34
C ILE A 419 -7.15 -9.57 -1.71
N GLY A 420 -7.29 -10.26 -2.84
CA GLY A 420 -8.56 -10.79 -3.33
C GLY A 420 -8.65 -12.29 -3.22
N VAL A 421 -9.86 -12.79 -3.01
CA VAL A 421 -10.21 -14.20 -3.01
C VAL A 421 -10.90 -14.55 -4.33
N PHE A 422 -10.46 -15.61 -4.97
CA PHE A 422 -10.91 -16.08 -6.28
C PHE A 422 -11.29 -17.56 -6.20
N THR A 423 -12.27 -17.98 -7.01
CA THR A 423 -12.75 -19.36 -7.04
C THR A 423 -12.70 -19.90 -8.46
N PRO A 424 -12.82 -21.23 -8.68
CA PRO A 424 -12.88 -21.79 -10.01
C PRO A 424 -13.96 -21.16 -10.90
N ASP A 425 -15.12 -20.84 -10.33
CA ASP A 425 -16.24 -20.18 -11.04
C ASP A 425 -15.97 -18.68 -11.29
N ARG A 426 -15.06 -18.09 -10.51
CA ARG A 426 -14.62 -16.70 -10.61
C ARG A 426 -13.10 -16.63 -10.52
N PRO A 427 -12.40 -17.06 -11.59
CA PRO A 427 -10.95 -17.06 -11.59
C PRO A 427 -10.39 -15.64 -11.61
N HIS A 428 -9.22 -15.48 -11.01
CA HIS A 428 -8.48 -14.24 -11.12
C HIS A 428 -8.27 -13.87 -12.60
N ARG A 429 -8.77 -12.72 -12.99
CA ARG A 429 -8.51 -12.12 -14.30
C ARG A 429 -7.36 -11.13 -14.15
N PRO A 430 -6.10 -11.55 -14.39
CA PRO A 430 -5.01 -10.60 -14.45
C PRO A 430 -5.34 -9.61 -15.56
N ARG A 431 -5.24 -8.32 -15.29
CA ARG A 431 -5.39 -7.33 -16.36
C ARG A 431 -4.32 -7.59 -17.41
N PRO A 432 -4.66 -7.53 -18.70
CA PRO A 432 -3.65 -7.65 -19.72
C PRO A 432 -2.62 -6.57 -19.47
N GLY A 433 -1.46 -6.99 -18.97
CA GLY A 433 -0.26 -6.17 -19.03
C GLY A 433 -0.07 -5.84 -20.50
N GLY A 434 0.19 -4.57 -20.81
CA GLY A 434 0.40 -4.12 -22.17
C GLY A 434 1.25 -5.13 -22.94
N ALA A 435 0.84 -5.43 -24.16
CA ALA A 435 1.28 -6.51 -25.04
C ALA A 435 2.77 -6.86 -24.92
N ARG A 436 3.02 -8.17 -25.06
CA ARG A 436 4.33 -8.84 -25.07
C ARG A 436 5.38 -8.12 -25.88
#